data_62b0ba3387f8efd0168d60eef5ab24a2
#
_entry.id   62b0ba3387f8efd0168d60eef5ab24a2
#
_cell.length_a   1.000
_cell.length_b   1.000
_cell.length_c   1.000
_cell.angle_alpha   90.00
_cell.angle_beta   90.00
_cell.angle_gamma   90.00
#
_symmetry.space_group_name_H-M   'P 1'
#
loop_
_entity.id
_entity.type
_entity.pdbx_description
1 polymer ?
#
loop_
_entity_poly.entity_id
_entity_poly.type
_entity_poly.pdbx_seq_one_letter_code
_entity_poly.pdbx_strand_id
1 'polypeptide(L)'
;MFTGLIEQVGTIRRLERNGTSYLLTIAHLPWDEPLKAGDSVAVNGICLTTVEVQPQAFSATAMPETVQHSAMAKWHLGMHVNLERALSVNGRLHGHFVSGHIDGIGQVSQIRRDEVAHRIRVQVEPALLRYIIPKGSIALDGMSLTITETGENYFEVSIIPHTWQQTNTREYQNGSIVNIETDVLGKYIDYLLGSQKNIDENLQKILMQNGFLD
;
A
#
# COMPACT_ATOMS: atom_id res chain seq x y z
N MET A 1 -3.03 9.15 7.30
CA MET A 1 -1.84 9.26 6.42
C MET A 1 -0.65 8.66 7.16
N PHE A 2 0.23 7.99 6.45
CA PHE A 2 1.36 7.20 6.96
C PHE A 2 2.63 7.59 6.20
N THR A 3 3.76 7.02 6.61
CA THR A 3 5.07 7.28 5.99
C THR A 3 5.61 6.08 5.21
N GLY A 4 5.05 4.90 5.44
CA GLY A 4 5.55 3.63 4.94
C GLY A 4 6.74 3.08 5.74
N LEU A 5 6.93 3.54 6.97
CA LEU A 5 7.90 2.99 7.91
C LEU A 5 7.18 2.10 8.91
N ILE A 6 7.41 0.81 8.78
CA ILE A 6 6.78 -0.18 9.65
C ILE A 6 7.32 -0.04 11.07
N GLU A 7 6.43 0.16 12.03
CA GLU A 7 6.80 0.29 13.44
C GLU A 7 6.95 -1.09 14.11
N GLN A 8 6.12 -2.05 13.72
CA GLN A 8 6.19 -3.43 14.22
C GLN A 8 5.39 -4.41 13.36
N VAL A 9 5.54 -5.70 13.63
CA VAL A 9 4.75 -6.77 13.02
C VAL A 9 3.73 -7.26 14.05
N GLY A 10 2.46 -7.20 13.69
CA GLY A 10 1.36 -7.75 14.46
C GLY A 10 0.94 -9.14 13.98
N THR A 11 0.02 -9.77 14.71
CA THR A 11 -0.53 -11.09 14.37
C THR A 11 -2.05 -11.04 14.35
N ILE A 12 -2.68 -11.56 13.31
CA ILE A 12 -4.14 -11.66 13.20
C ILE A 12 -4.65 -12.71 14.20
N ARG A 13 -5.40 -12.29 15.23
CA ARG A 13 -5.99 -13.16 16.26
C ARG A 13 -7.44 -13.49 16.00
N ARG A 14 -8.16 -12.61 15.31
CA ARG A 14 -9.55 -12.78 14.91
C ARG A 14 -9.74 -12.25 13.51
N LEU A 15 -10.46 -12.97 12.70
CA LEU A 15 -10.84 -12.58 11.35
C LEU A 15 -12.22 -13.16 11.09
N GLU A 16 -13.24 -12.38 11.31
CA GLU A 16 -14.63 -12.78 11.16
C GLU A 16 -15.30 -12.03 10.03
N ARG A 17 -15.89 -12.77 9.13
CA ARG A 17 -16.68 -12.20 8.06
C ARG A 17 -18.08 -11.86 8.57
N ASN A 18 -18.47 -10.60 8.41
CA ASN A 18 -19.82 -10.13 8.73
C ASN A 18 -20.44 -9.56 7.44
N GLY A 19 -21.20 -10.40 6.72
CA GLY A 19 -21.69 -10.07 5.39
C GLY A 19 -20.54 -9.90 4.39
N THR A 20 -20.34 -8.68 3.89
CA THR A 20 -19.26 -8.29 2.98
C THR A 20 -18.11 -7.58 3.68
N SER A 21 -18.24 -7.28 4.98
CA SER A 21 -17.20 -6.66 5.82
C SER A 21 -16.43 -7.71 6.61
N TYR A 22 -15.29 -7.32 7.19
CA TYR A 22 -14.53 -8.15 8.12
C TYR A 22 -14.32 -7.42 9.44
N LEU A 23 -14.50 -8.14 10.56
CA LEU A 23 -14.03 -7.74 11.87
C LEU A 23 -12.69 -8.42 12.14
N LEU A 24 -11.66 -7.59 12.38
CA LEU A 24 -10.32 -8.06 12.68
C LEU A 24 -9.96 -7.76 14.14
N THR A 25 -9.17 -8.64 14.76
CA THR A 25 -8.43 -8.32 15.97
C THR A 25 -6.97 -8.66 15.72
N ILE A 26 -6.09 -7.69 15.97
CA ILE A 26 -4.66 -7.79 15.71
C ILE A 26 -3.93 -7.64 17.03
N ALA A 27 -3.12 -8.66 17.39
CA ALA A 27 -2.21 -8.59 18.51
C ALA A 27 -0.91 -7.90 18.10
N HIS A 28 -0.37 -7.10 19.00
CA HIS A 28 0.86 -6.34 18.78
C HIS A 28 1.62 -6.16 20.10
N LEU A 29 2.88 -5.74 20.03
CA LEU A 29 3.62 -5.27 21.19
C LEU A 29 3.10 -3.90 21.62
N PRO A 30 3.17 -3.55 22.91
CA PRO A 30 2.80 -2.21 23.36
C PRO A 30 3.61 -1.14 22.63
N TRP A 31 2.97 -0.07 22.18
CA TRP A 31 3.63 1.15 21.77
C TRP A 31 3.90 2.05 22.97
N ASP A 32 4.94 2.88 22.89
CA ASP A 32 5.27 3.87 23.92
C ASP A 32 4.09 4.84 24.13
N GLU A 33 3.43 5.22 23.02
CA GLU A 33 2.20 5.98 23.03
C GLU A 33 1.04 5.07 22.64
N PRO A 34 0.17 4.68 23.60
CA PRO A 34 -0.90 3.72 23.34
C PRO A 34 -1.90 4.21 22.31
N LEU A 35 -2.41 3.29 21.50
CA LEU A 35 -3.56 3.54 20.62
C LEU A 35 -4.81 3.94 21.43
N LYS A 36 -5.68 4.70 20.77
CA LYS A 36 -7.03 5.03 21.26
C LYS A 36 -8.06 4.58 20.22
N ALA A 37 -9.27 4.30 20.67
CA ALA A 37 -10.37 4.08 19.75
C ALA A 37 -10.56 5.30 18.85
N GLY A 38 -10.69 5.08 17.56
CA GLY A 38 -10.73 6.11 16.53
C GLY A 38 -9.39 6.43 15.86
N ASP A 39 -8.28 5.93 16.39
CA ASP A 39 -6.97 6.08 15.72
C ASP A 39 -6.92 5.26 14.43
N SER A 40 -6.16 5.76 13.45
CA SER A 40 -5.88 5.04 12.22
C SER A 40 -4.57 4.26 12.34
N VAL A 41 -4.61 2.99 11.95
CA VAL A 41 -3.44 2.10 11.85
C VAL A 41 -3.40 1.50 10.44
N ALA A 42 -2.26 1.58 9.77
CA ALA A 42 -2.01 0.83 8.56
C ALA A 42 -1.67 -0.62 8.90
N VAL A 43 -2.45 -1.56 8.36
CA VAL A 43 -2.27 -3.01 8.51
C VAL A 43 -1.94 -3.58 7.15
N ASN A 44 -0.71 -4.04 6.93
CA ASN A 44 -0.20 -4.33 5.58
C ASN A 44 -0.57 -3.22 4.58
N GLY A 45 -0.38 -1.97 4.98
CA GLY A 45 -0.69 -0.79 4.17
C GLY A 45 -2.16 -0.40 4.10
N ILE A 46 -3.09 -1.19 4.63
CA ILE A 46 -4.51 -0.86 4.64
C ILE A 46 -4.81 0.04 5.83
N CYS A 47 -5.31 1.25 5.59
CA CYS A 47 -5.77 2.15 6.64
C CYS A 47 -7.04 1.60 7.29
N LEU A 48 -6.94 1.25 8.57
CA LEU A 48 -8.07 0.80 9.38
C LEU A 48 -8.23 1.69 10.60
N THR A 49 -9.48 2.00 10.94
CA THR A 49 -9.80 2.73 12.17
C THR A 49 -10.00 1.76 13.31
N THR A 50 -9.31 1.97 14.43
CA THR A 50 -9.44 1.15 15.63
C THR A 50 -10.82 1.35 16.28
N VAL A 51 -11.46 0.26 16.66
CA VAL A 51 -12.78 0.26 17.33
C VAL A 51 -12.60 0.00 18.83
N GLU A 52 -11.94 -1.09 19.16
CA GLU A 52 -11.59 -1.46 20.52
C GLU A 52 -10.08 -1.55 20.65
N VAL A 53 -9.55 -1.03 21.73
CA VAL A 53 -8.11 -1.03 21.98
C VAL A 53 -7.82 -1.64 23.35
N GLN A 54 -6.85 -2.53 23.36
CA GLN A 54 -6.28 -3.18 24.55
C GLN A 54 -4.76 -2.94 24.55
N PRO A 55 -4.05 -3.13 25.66
CA PRO A 55 -2.60 -2.87 25.71
C PRO A 55 -1.76 -3.61 24.68
N GLN A 56 -2.21 -4.78 24.21
CA GLN A 56 -1.50 -5.64 23.27
C GLN A 56 -2.36 -6.13 22.09
N ALA A 57 -3.49 -5.48 21.85
CA ALA A 57 -4.36 -5.80 20.73
C ALA A 57 -5.28 -4.62 20.40
N PHE A 58 -5.70 -4.54 19.15
CA PHE A 58 -6.81 -3.68 18.74
C PHE A 58 -7.74 -4.42 17.79
N SER A 59 -8.99 -4.02 17.75
CA SER A 59 -9.94 -4.45 16.74
C SER A 59 -10.24 -3.33 15.75
N ALA A 60 -10.53 -3.72 14.51
CA ALA A 60 -10.94 -2.81 13.44
C ALA A 60 -11.93 -3.49 12.51
N THR A 61 -12.74 -2.70 11.82
CA THR A 61 -13.66 -3.21 10.78
C THR A 61 -13.16 -2.78 9.41
N ALA A 62 -13.00 -3.74 8.51
CA ALA A 62 -12.72 -3.48 7.10
C ALA A 62 -14.01 -3.49 6.30
N MET A 63 -14.25 -2.41 5.57
CA MET A 63 -15.42 -2.23 4.73
C MET A 63 -15.31 -3.04 3.42
N PRO A 64 -16.43 -3.33 2.73
CA PRO A 64 -16.43 -4.14 1.50
C PRO A 64 -15.46 -3.64 0.43
N GLU A 65 -15.41 -2.35 0.20
CA GLU A 65 -14.49 -1.67 -0.72
C GLU A 65 -13.02 -2.05 -0.42
N THR A 66 -12.64 -1.93 0.85
CA THR A 66 -11.29 -2.28 1.32
C THR A 66 -10.95 -3.75 1.07
N VAL A 67 -11.90 -4.64 1.32
CA VAL A 67 -11.72 -6.08 1.10
C VAL A 67 -11.57 -6.42 -0.38
N GLN A 68 -12.35 -5.77 -1.23
CA GLN A 68 -12.37 -6.02 -2.68
C GLN A 68 -11.05 -5.62 -3.36
N HIS A 69 -10.46 -4.50 -2.94
CA HIS A 69 -9.27 -3.92 -3.58
C HIS A 69 -7.95 -4.31 -2.92
N SER A 70 -7.98 -5.17 -1.89
CA SER A 70 -6.78 -5.56 -1.15
C SER A 70 -6.58 -7.08 -1.07
N ALA A 71 -5.40 -7.47 -0.58
CA ALA A 71 -5.05 -8.86 -0.30
C ALA A 71 -5.81 -9.45 0.92
N MET A 72 -6.69 -8.68 1.58
CA MET A 72 -7.35 -9.09 2.82
C MET A 72 -8.16 -10.39 2.68
N ALA A 73 -8.72 -10.67 1.50
CA ALA A 73 -9.43 -11.92 1.23
C ALA A 73 -8.54 -13.19 1.32
N LYS A 74 -7.21 -13.01 1.33
CA LYS A 74 -6.22 -14.09 1.49
C LYS A 74 -5.67 -14.19 2.92
N TRP A 75 -6.05 -13.26 3.81
CA TRP A 75 -5.59 -13.28 5.18
C TRP A 75 -6.21 -14.44 5.97
N HIS A 76 -5.49 -14.88 6.99
CA HIS A 76 -5.90 -15.99 7.86
C HIS A 76 -5.44 -15.76 9.30
N LEU A 77 -6.01 -16.52 10.23
CA LEU A 77 -5.60 -16.50 11.63
C LEU A 77 -4.13 -16.90 11.77
N GLY A 78 -3.41 -16.18 12.61
CA GLY A 78 -1.97 -16.37 12.83
C GLY A 78 -1.06 -15.69 11.81
N MET A 79 -1.60 -15.11 10.74
CA MET A 79 -0.81 -14.35 9.75
C MET A 79 -0.16 -13.14 10.42
N HIS A 80 1.10 -12.89 10.06
CA HIS A 80 1.82 -11.69 10.46
C HIS A 80 1.55 -10.54 9.49
N VAL A 81 1.34 -9.34 10.04
CA VAL A 81 1.02 -8.13 9.28
C VAL A 81 1.87 -6.95 9.74
N ASN A 82 2.33 -6.15 8.81
CA ASN A 82 3.03 -4.91 9.09
C ASN A 82 2.09 -3.90 9.72
N LEU A 83 2.54 -3.19 10.74
CA LEU A 83 1.77 -2.17 11.44
C LEU A 83 2.51 -0.84 11.45
N GLU A 84 1.78 0.23 11.14
CA GLU A 84 2.23 1.62 11.27
C GLU A 84 1.06 2.45 11.79
N ARG A 85 1.28 3.27 12.83
CA ARG A 85 0.29 4.25 13.30
C ARG A 85 0.27 5.46 12.38
N ALA A 86 -0.85 6.18 12.32
CA ALA A 86 -0.94 7.40 11.57
C ALA A 86 0.15 8.40 11.99
N LEU A 87 0.74 9.08 11.00
CA LEU A 87 1.77 10.08 11.21
C LEU A 87 1.24 11.21 12.11
N SER A 88 1.93 11.47 13.21
CA SER A 88 1.61 12.61 14.07
C SER A 88 1.97 13.94 13.38
N VAL A 89 1.28 15.03 13.73
CA VAL A 89 1.53 16.37 13.13
C VAL A 89 2.98 16.82 13.31
N ASN A 90 3.64 16.42 14.39
CA ASN A 90 5.05 16.74 14.68
C ASN A 90 6.02 15.65 14.22
N GLY A 91 5.51 14.58 13.57
CA GLY A 91 6.32 13.47 13.08
C GLY A 91 7.13 13.85 11.84
N ARG A 92 8.16 13.07 11.56
CA ARG A 92 8.97 13.23 10.36
C ARG A 92 8.48 12.30 9.25
N LEU A 93 8.38 12.81 8.04
CA LEU A 93 8.13 12.01 6.85
C LEU A 93 9.46 11.41 6.35
N HIS A 94 9.80 10.19 6.79
CA HIS A 94 11.03 9.51 6.39
C HIS A 94 10.90 8.68 5.10
N GLY A 95 9.69 8.26 4.73
CA GLY A 95 9.38 7.52 3.49
C GLY A 95 8.78 8.43 2.43
N HIS A 96 7.55 8.13 2.02
CA HIS A 96 6.75 8.96 1.12
C HIS A 96 5.32 9.10 1.68
N PHE A 97 4.45 9.82 0.98
CA PHE A 97 3.05 9.95 1.38
C PHE A 97 2.29 8.65 1.10
N VAL A 98 2.01 7.90 2.16
CA VAL A 98 1.19 6.67 2.10
C VAL A 98 -0.17 6.98 2.71
N SER A 99 -1.22 6.79 1.92
CA SER A 99 -2.59 7.09 2.37
C SER A 99 -3.23 5.93 3.13
N GLY A 100 -2.78 4.71 2.85
CA GLY A 100 -3.38 3.47 3.32
C GLY A 100 -4.55 3.01 2.43
N HIS A 101 -4.66 3.56 1.23
CA HIS A 101 -5.68 3.19 0.25
C HIS A 101 -5.04 2.38 -0.86
N ILE A 102 -5.27 1.08 -0.82
CA ILE A 102 -4.67 0.12 -1.72
C ILE A 102 -5.20 0.32 -3.15
N ASP A 103 -4.28 0.45 -4.11
CA ASP A 103 -4.61 0.58 -5.53
C ASP A 103 -4.83 -0.78 -6.21
N GLY A 104 -4.26 -1.82 -5.65
CA GLY A 104 -4.38 -3.19 -6.13
C GLY A 104 -3.47 -4.15 -5.41
N ILE A 105 -3.41 -5.36 -5.92
CA ILE A 105 -2.57 -6.42 -5.37
C ILE A 105 -1.51 -6.83 -6.39
N GLY A 106 -0.39 -7.34 -5.89
CA GLY A 106 0.64 -7.96 -6.69
C GLY A 106 0.98 -9.36 -6.20
N GLN A 107 1.64 -10.12 -7.04
CA GLN A 107 2.14 -11.43 -6.70
C GLN A 107 3.67 -11.45 -6.72
N VAL A 108 4.28 -11.85 -5.62
CA VAL A 108 5.72 -12.09 -5.56
C VAL A 108 6.06 -13.23 -6.50
N SER A 109 6.83 -12.94 -7.55
CA SER A 109 7.23 -13.94 -8.56
C SER A 109 8.66 -14.42 -8.41
N GLN A 110 9.51 -13.61 -7.77
CA GLN A 110 10.90 -13.96 -7.51
C GLN A 110 11.42 -13.25 -6.28
N ILE A 111 12.17 -13.98 -5.45
CA ILE A 111 12.98 -13.42 -4.36
C ILE A 111 14.40 -13.91 -4.59
N ARG A 112 15.37 -12.98 -4.65
CA ARG A 112 16.78 -13.31 -4.80
C ARG A 112 17.64 -12.47 -3.87
N ARG A 113 18.72 -13.04 -3.37
CA ARG A 113 19.71 -12.30 -2.62
C ARG A 113 20.59 -11.52 -3.60
N ASP A 114 20.80 -10.26 -3.29
CA ASP A 114 21.64 -9.34 -4.06
C ASP A 114 22.63 -8.67 -3.08
N GLU A 115 23.81 -9.25 -2.98
CA GLU A 115 24.81 -8.92 -1.95
C GLU A 115 24.23 -9.03 -0.53
N VAL A 116 23.99 -7.89 0.12
CA VAL A 116 23.42 -7.81 1.47
C VAL A 116 21.89 -7.64 1.47
N ALA A 117 21.31 -7.24 0.34
CA ALA A 117 19.89 -6.96 0.21
C ALA A 117 19.11 -8.16 -0.35
N HIS A 118 17.78 -8.07 -0.29
CA HIS A 118 16.86 -8.97 -0.96
C HIS A 118 16.13 -8.23 -2.06
N ARG A 119 16.27 -8.68 -3.31
CA ARG A 119 15.46 -8.20 -4.42
C ARG A 119 14.20 -9.01 -4.53
N ILE A 120 13.09 -8.31 -4.62
CA ILE A 120 11.77 -8.90 -4.80
C ILE A 120 11.19 -8.39 -6.10
N ARG A 121 10.80 -9.33 -6.98
CA ARG A 121 10.02 -9.05 -8.17
C ARG A 121 8.56 -9.32 -7.88
N VAL A 122 7.72 -8.33 -8.18
CA VAL A 122 6.28 -8.38 -7.98
C VAL A 122 5.59 -8.22 -9.32
N GLN A 123 4.79 -9.21 -9.71
CA GLN A 123 3.90 -9.13 -10.86
C GLN A 123 2.65 -8.34 -10.48
N VAL A 124 2.21 -7.48 -11.40
CA VAL A 124 1.06 -6.58 -11.20
C VAL A 124 0.24 -6.47 -12.48
N GLU A 125 -1.00 -6.06 -12.33
CA GLU A 125 -1.85 -5.69 -13.46
C GLU A 125 -1.24 -4.49 -14.21
N PRO A 126 -1.28 -4.48 -15.57
CA PRO A 126 -0.70 -3.41 -16.37
C PRO A 126 -1.20 -2.00 -16.02
N ALA A 127 -2.43 -1.87 -15.54
CA ALA A 127 -3.02 -0.60 -15.15
C ALA A 127 -2.24 0.09 -14.00
N LEU A 128 -1.62 -0.68 -13.09
CA LEU A 128 -0.82 -0.14 -11.99
C LEU A 128 0.55 0.35 -12.48
N LEU A 129 1.13 -0.29 -13.51
CA LEU A 129 2.48 0.05 -14.01
C LEU A 129 2.59 1.50 -14.51
N ARG A 130 1.47 2.11 -14.91
CA ARG A 130 1.42 3.52 -15.30
C ARG A 130 1.98 4.47 -14.23
N TYR A 131 1.82 4.10 -12.95
CA TYR A 131 2.24 4.90 -11.79
C TYR A 131 3.53 4.38 -11.15
N ILE A 132 4.08 3.29 -11.68
CA ILE A 132 5.27 2.62 -11.15
C ILE A 132 6.47 2.96 -12.05
N ILE A 133 7.30 3.91 -11.61
CA ILE A 133 8.43 4.40 -12.39
C ILE A 133 9.76 4.01 -11.73
N PRO A 134 10.81 3.69 -12.49
CA PRO A 134 12.13 3.42 -11.93
C PRO A 134 12.63 4.57 -11.06
N LYS A 135 13.18 4.25 -9.90
CA LYS A 135 13.62 5.18 -8.84
C LYS A 135 12.49 5.95 -8.13
N GLY A 136 11.24 5.70 -8.49
CA GLY A 136 10.08 6.20 -7.76
C GLY A 136 9.84 5.43 -6.46
N SER A 137 8.88 5.93 -5.67
CA SER A 137 8.43 5.29 -4.44
C SER A 137 7.20 4.42 -4.68
N ILE A 138 7.06 3.37 -3.90
CA ILE A 138 5.89 2.49 -3.86
C ILE A 138 5.70 1.97 -2.43
N ALA A 139 4.47 1.82 -1.99
CA ALA A 139 4.18 1.10 -0.75
C ALA A 139 3.80 -0.35 -1.05
N LEU A 140 4.57 -1.30 -0.51
CA LEU A 140 4.35 -2.74 -0.60
C LEU A 140 4.02 -3.29 0.79
N ASP A 141 2.81 -3.80 1.00
CA ASP A 141 2.29 -4.13 2.34
C ASP A 141 2.59 -3.02 3.37
N GLY A 142 2.42 -1.76 2.96
CA GLY A 142 2.66 -0.57 3.77
C GLY A 142 4.11 -0.10 3.85
N MET A 143 5.08 -0.86 3.37
CA MET A 143 6.48 -0.47 3.38
C MET A 143 6.80 0.50 2.24
N SER A 144 7.34 1.67 2.55
CA SER A 144 7.90 2.60 1.55
C SER A 144 9.19 2.05 0.97
N LEU A 145 9.18 1.72 -0.31
CA LEU A 145 10.32 1.13 -1.01
C LEU A 145 10.63 1.89 -2.29
N THR A 146 11.90 1.85 -2.70
CA THR A 146 12.33 2.40 -3.98
C THR A 146 12.25 1.34 -5.07
N ILE A 147 11.64 1.69 -6.21
CA ILE A 147 11.56 0.84 -7.39
C ILE A 147 12.93 0.80 -8.06
N THR A 148 13.50 -0.40 -8.21
CA THR A 148 14.81 -0.60 -8.84
C THR A 148 14.72 -0.90 -10.33
N GLU A 149 13.65 -1.58 -10.75
CA GLU A 149 13.42 -2.00 -12.14
C GLU A 149 11.92 -2.11 -12.42
N THR A 150 11.52 -1.89 -13.67
CA THR A 150 10.16 -2.14 -14.16
C THR A 150 10.22 -2.92 -15.46
N GLY A 151 9.22 -3.77 -15.71
CA GLY A 151 9.04 -4.53 -16.94
C GLY A 151 7.61 -4.46 -17.46
N GLU A 152 7.23 -5.31 -18.40
CA GLU A 152 5.91 -5.28 -19.03
C GLU A 152 4.75 -5.56 -18.05
N ASN A 153 4.98 -6.41 -17.04
CA ASN A 153 3.98 -6.81 -16.07
C ASN A 153 4.54 -6.95 -14.64
N TYR A 154 5.69 -6.34 -14.35
CA TYR A 154 6.31 -6.42 -13.04
C TYR A 154 7.10 -5.17 -12.67
N PHE A 155 7.39 -5.04 -11.39
CA PHE A 155 8.44 -4.17 -10.88
C PHE A 155 9.33 -4.94 -9.89
N GLU A 156 10.53 -4.40 -9.63
CA GLU A 156 11.43 -4.89 -8.58
C GLU A 156 11.68 -3.82 -7.53
N VAL A 157 11.84 -4.29 -6.30
CA VAL A 157 12.31 -3.48 -5.16
C VAL A 157 13.49 -4.18 -4.50
N SER A 158 14.35 -3.40 -3.85
CA SER A 158 15.48 -3.92 -3.07
C SER A 158 15.26 -3.62 -1.59
N ILE A 159 15.23 -4.65 -0.77
CA ILE A 159 14.96 -4.56 0.66
C ILE A 159 16.27 -4.77 1.43
N ILE A 160 16.66 -3.76 2.22
CA ILE A 160 17.84 -3.81 3.06
C ILE A 160 17.64 -4.79 4.24
N PRO A 161 18.73 -5.34 4.81
CA PRO A 161 18.64 -6.36 5.87
C PRO A 161 17.80 -5.93 7.08
N HIS A 162 17.88 -4.66 7.46
CA HIS A 162 17.10 -4.13 8.58
C HIS A 162 15.58 -4.24 8.30
N THR A 163 15.11 -3.73 7.16
CA THR A 163 13.69 -3.80 6.76
C THR A 163 13.22 -5.25 6.61
N TRP A 164 14.06 -6.11 6.03
CA TRP A 164 13.77 -7.54 5.92
C TRP A 164 13.49 -8.20 7.26
N GLN A 165 14.26 -7.86 8.30
CA GLN A 165 14.13 -8.45 9.64
C GLN A 165 12.96 -7.86 10.44
N GLN A 166 12.64 -6.59 10.23
CA GLN A 166 11.67 -5.84 11.02
C GLN A 166 10.24 -5.88 10.45
N THR A 167 10.04 -6.53 9.30
CA THR A 167 8.75 -6.58 8.61
C THR A 167 8.32 -8.02 8.32
N ASN A 168 7.11 -8.19 7.81
CA ASN A 168 6.58 -9.50 7.40
C ASN A 168 7.26 -10.05 6.12
N THR A 169 8.16 -9.30 5.47
CA THR A 169 8.83 -9.73 4.23
C THR A 169 9.62 -11.02 4.36
N ARG A 170 10.11 -11.34 5.56
CA ARG A 170 10.80 -12.62 5.84
C ARG A 170 9.93 -13.85 5.60
N GLU A 171 8.62 -13.68 5.56
CA GLU A 171 7.65 -14.75 5.29
C GLU A 171 7.23 -14.81 3.82
N TYR A 172 7.68 -13.85 3.01
CA TYR A 172 7.37 -13.86 1.60
C TYR A 172 8.01 -15.05 0.90
N GLN A 173 7.25 -15.61 -0.03
CA GLN A 173 7.69 -16.66 -0.93
C GLN A 173 7.11 -16.41 -2.32
N ASN A 174 7.61 -17.14 -3.31
CA ASN A 174 7.03 -17.07 -4.64
C ASN A 174 5.54 -17.49 -4.56
N GLY A 175 4.67 -16.63 -5.10
CA GLY A 175 3.23 -16.77 -5.00
C GLY A 175 2.57 -15.95 -3.89
N SER A 176 3.33 -15.35 -2.95
CA SER A 176 2.76 -14.45 -1.94
C SER A 176 2.01 -13.29 -2.60
N ILE A 177 0.81 -13.01 -2.09
CA ILE A 177 -0.01 -11.87 -2.55
C ILE A 177 0.22 -10.71 -1.59
N VAL A 178 0.48 -9.54 -2.15
CA VAL A 178 0.86 -8.32 -1.41
C VAL A 178 0.00 -7.14 -1.83
N ASN A 179 -0.25 -6.22 -0.91
CA ASN A 179 -0.94 -4.97 -1.19
C ASN A 179 0.01 -3.97 -1.85
N ILE A 180 -0.51 -3.22 -2.80
CA ILE A 180 0.22 -2.17 -3.51
C ILE A 180 -0.53 -0.85 -3.40
N GLU A 181 0.19 0.17 -2.97
CA GLU A 181 -0.23 1.56 -3.09
C GLU A 181 0.86 2.31 -3.86
N THR A 182 0.50 2.90 -4.99
CA THR A 182 1.38 3.73 -5.82
C THR A 182 1.49 5.13 -5.23
N ASP A 183 2.58 5.84 -5.52
CA ASP A 183 2.76 7.20 -5.01
C ASP A 183 1.61 8.11 -5.48
N VAL A 184 0.93 8.72 -4.52
CA VAL A 184 -0.23 9.57 -4.75
C VAL A 184 0.07 10.77 -5.66
N LEU A 185 1.32 11.26 -5.67
CA LEU A 185 1.73 12.37 -6.51
C LEU A 185 1.61 12.01 -8.01
N GLY A 186 1.97 10.77 -8.37
CA GLY A 186 1.81 10.27 -9.74
C GLY A 186 0.35 10.28 -10.20
N LYS A 187 -0.57 9.90 -9.33
CA LYS A 187 -2.02 9.91 -9.61
C LYS A 187 -2.56 11.32 -9.82
N TYR A 188 -2.15 12.28 -8.98
CA TYR A 188 -2.57 13.68 -9.15
C TYR A 188 -2.03 14.31 -10.43
N ILE A 189 -0.74 14.07 -10.75
CA ILE A 189 -0.14 14.57 -11.99
C ILE A 189 -0.90 14.02 -13.20
N ASP A 190 -1.17 12.73 -13.21
CA ASP A 190 -1.90 12.08 -14.31
C ASP A 190 -3.32 12.64 -14.47
N TYR A 191 -4.04 12.83 -13.37
CA TYR A 191 -5.37 13.43 -13.39
C TYR A 191 -5.36 14.85 -13.97
N LEU A 192 -4.40 15.69 -13.56
CA LEU A 192 -4.29 17.06 -14.02
C LEU A 192 -3.94 17.12 -15.52
N LEU A 193 -2.99 16.30 -15.98
CA LEU A 193 -2.61 16.23 -17.39
C LEU A 193 -3.71 15.66 -18.28
N GLY A 194 -4.45 14.67 -17.80
CA GLY A 194 -5.61 14.11 -18.50
C GLY A 194 -6.76 15.12 -18.64
N SER A 195 -6.97 15.94 -17.62
CA SER A 195 -7.96 17.02 -17.66
C SER A 195 -7.60 18.10 -18.70
N GLN A 196 -6.30 18.43 -18.81
CA GLN A 196 -5.82 19.42 -19.76
C GLN A 196 -5.97 18.93 -21.22
N LYS A 197 -5.66 17.67 -21.51
CA LYS A 197 -5.90 17.06 -22.83
C LYS A 197 -7.35 17.14 -23.28
N ASN A 198 -8.29 16.86 -22.37
CA ASN A 198 -9.70 16.94 -22.66
C ASN A 198 -10.16 18.37 -23.00
N ILE A 199 -9.58 19.39 -22.37
CA ILE A 199 -9.85 20.80 -22.67
C ILE A 199 -9.31 21.16 -24.05
N ASP A 200 -8.08 20.76 -24.38
CA ASP A 200 -7.46 21.03 -25.67
C ASP A 200 -8.20 20.33 -26.82
N GLU A 201 -8.61 19.07 -26.64
CA GLU A 201 -9.39 18.35 -27.64
C GLU A 201 -10.78 18.97 -27.87
N ASN A 202 -11.44 19.44 -26.80
CA ASN A 202 -12.71 20.15 -26.92
C ASN A 202 -12.53 21.49 -27.61
N LEU A 203 -11.49 22.23 -27.31
CA LEU A 203 -11.17 23.49 -27.97
C LEU A 203 -10.90 23.28 -29.47
N GLN A 204 -10.10 22.27 -29.83
CA GLN A 204 -9.86 21.90 -31.21
C GLN A 204 -11.15 21.55 -31.96
N LYS A 205 -12.04 20.76 -31.36
CA LYS A 205 -13.36 20.44 -31.96
C LYS A 205 -14.20 21.69 -32.20
N ILE A 206 -14.24 22.62 -31.24
CA ILE A 206 -14.97 23.88 -31.38
C ILE A 206 -14.37 24.73 -32.49
N LEU A 207 -13.05 24.81 -32.57
CA LEU A 207 -12.36 25.57 -33.62
C LEU A 207 -12.59 24.97 -35.01
N MET A 208 -12.53 23.63 -35.17
CA MET A 208 -12.86 22.93 -36.41
C MET A 208 -14.32 23.16 -36.84
N GLN A 209 -15.27 23.04 -35.89
CA GLN A 209 -16.70 23.25 -36.18
C GLN A 209 -17.04 24.66 -36.60
N ASN A 210 -16.23 25.65 -36.25
CA ASN A 210 -16.39 27.05 -36.59
C ASN A 210 -15.46 27.50 -37.72
N GLY A 211 -14.73 26.60 -38.38
CA GLY A 211 -13.88 26.90 -39.54
C GLY A 211 -12.60 27.67 -39.23
N PHE A 212 -12.10 27.60 -37.99
CA PHE A 212 -10.84 28.19 -37.55
C PHE A 212 -9.64 27.25 -37.65
N LEU A 213 -9.90 25.94 -37.82
CA LEU A 213 -8.89 24.91 -38.09
C LEU A 213 -9.41 23.99 -39.20
N ASP A 214 -8.49 23.62 -40.14
CA ASP A 214 -8.72 22.65 -41.23
C ASP A 214 -8.62 21.20 -40.71
#